data_3649ea8cb2752b8be8de3785eccb9cd4
#
_entry.id   3649ea8cb2752b8be8de3785eccb9cd4
#
_cell.length_a   1.000
_cell.length_b   1.000
_cell.length_c   1.000
_cell.angle_alpha   90.00
_cell.angle_beta   90.00
_cell.angle_gamma   90.00
#
_symmetry.space_group_name_H-M   'P 1'
#
loop_
_entity.id
_entity.type
_entity.pdbx_description
1 polymer ?
#
loop_
_entity_poly.entity_id
_entity_poly.type
_entity_poly.pdbx_seq_one_letter_code
_entity_poly.pdbx_strand_id
1 'polypeptide(L)'
;INMIHISPWEACRGLFKLSSTVIIKNGLIFLYGPFKEKNKKLASTNIDFDTQLQSQNPNWGIRLLDDVVTVAEEFGFILLEKYQMPSNNLSIVFQKST
;
A
#
# COMPACT_ATOMS: atom_id res chain seq x y z
N ILE A 1 8.60 -1.63 1.76
CA ILE A 1 8.28 -2.35 0.51
C ILE A 1 7.35 -1.49 -0.33
N ASN A 2 7.66 -1.33 -1.60
CA ASN A 2 6.87 -0.52 -2.52
C ASN A 2 6.41 -1.31 -3.76
N MET A 3 6.19 -2.60 -3.60
CA MET A 3 5.90 -3.50 -4.73
C MET A 3 4.41 -3.69 -5.03
N ILE A 4 3.51 -3.21 -4.18
CA ILE A 4 2.08 -3.53 -4.35
C ILE A 4 1.45 -2.85 -5.56
N HIS A 5 2.04 -1.78 -6.08
CA HIS A 5 1.56 -1.10 -7.28
C HIS A 5 2.07 -1.74 -8.58
N ILE A 6 3.13 -2.54 -8.52
CA ILE A 6 3.68 -3.29 -9.66
C ILE A 6 3.42 -4.79 -9.52
N SER A 7 2.34 -5.15 -8.88
CA SER A 7 1.90 -6.52 -8.66
C SER A 7 0.38 -6.59 -8.77
N PRO A 8 -0.20 -7.76 -9.07
CA PRO A 8 -1.64 -7.93 -8.95
C PRO A 8 -2.11 -7.64 -7.53
N TRP A 9 -3.39 -7.25 -7.40
CA TRP A 9 -3.96 -6.91 -6.09
C TRP A 9 -3.84 -8.05 -5.07
N GLU A 10 -3.93 -9.30 -5.53
CA GLU A 10 -3.78 -10.47 -4.68
C GLU A 10 -2.42 -10.53 -3.99
N ALA A 11 -1.40 -9.90 -4.57
CA ALA A 11 -0.07 -9.83 -3.94
C ALA A 11 -0.11 -8.97 -2.67
N CYS A 12 -0.94 -7.93 -2.63
CA CYS A 12 -1.15 -7.12 -1.42
C CYS A 12 -1.76 -7.99 -0.31
N ARG A 13 -2.80 -8.77 -0.64
CA ARG A 13 -3.39 -9.70 0.32
C ARG A 13 -2.38 -10.74 0.78
N GLY A 14 -1.61 -11.29 -0.14
CA GLY A 14 -0.55 -12.26 0.17
C GLY A 14 0.51 -11.70 1.10
N LEU A 15 0.90 -10.45 0.89
CA LEU A 15 1.86 -9.77 1.76
C LEU A 15 1.36 -9.73 3.21
N PHE A 16 0.14 -9.26 3.44
CA PHE A 16 -0.40 -9.16 4.79
C PHE A 16 -0.71 -10.53 5.38
N LYS A 17 -1.18 -11.47 4.58
CA LYS A 17 -1.43 -12.85 5.03
C LYS A 17 -0.15 -13.49 5.53
N LEU A 18 0.92 -13.43 4.74
CA LEU A 18 2.21 -14.01 5.13
C LEU A 18 2.77 -13.27 6.35
N SER A 19 2.74 -11.96 6.34
CA SER A 19 3.25 -11.14 7.44
C SER A 19 2.52 -11.45 8.74
N SER A 20 1.23 -11.75 8.69
CA SER A 20 0.45 -12.07 9.88
C SER A 20 0.95 -13.36 10.58
N THR A 21 1.61 -14.25 9.84
CA THR A 21 2.14 -15.51 10.41
C THR A 21 3.54 -15.36 10.97
N VAL A 22 4.32 -14.35 10.52
CA VAL A 22 5.73 -14.22 10.92
C VAL A 22 5.98 -13.01 11.81
N ILE A 23 5.10 -12.02 11.81
CA ILE A 23 5.26 -10.82 12.64
C ILE A 23 4.51 -11.03 13.96
N ILE A 24 5.20 -10.78 15.07
CA ILE A 24 4.60 -10.87 16.41
C ILE A 24 3.73 -9.64 16.69
N LYS A 25 2.90 -9.74 17.71
CA LYS A 25 2.07 -8.62 18.17
C LYS A 25 2.94 -7.39 18.42
N ASN A 26 2.48 -6.23 18.00
CA ASN A 26 3.17 -4.94 18.03
C ASN A 26 4.30 -4.80 17.00
N GLY A 27 4.59 -5.83 16.20
CA GLY A 27 5.53 -5.72 15.10
C GLY A 27 5.01 -4.80 14.00
N LEU A 28 5.91 -4.25 13.21
CA LEU A 28 5.59 -3.20 12.23
C LEU A 28 5.83 -3.68 10.80
N ILE A 29 5.01 -3.17 9.89
CA ILE A 29 5.22 -3.25 8.44
C ILE A 29 5.33 -1.83 7.91
N PHE A 30 6.35 -1.57 7.10
CA PHE A 30 6.55 -0.29 6.43
C PHE A 30 6.31 -0.46 4.94
N LEU A 31 5.43 0.37 4.39
CA LEU A 31 5.22 0.48 2.94
C LEU A 31 5.60 1.87 2.49
N TYR A 32 6.22 1.96 1.31
CA TYR A 32 6.64 3.23 0.72
C TYR A 32 6.26 3.25 -0.75
N GLY A 33 5.71 4.36 -1.20
CA GLY A 33 5.41 4.56 -2.61
C GLY A 33 4.27 5.52 -2.84
N PRO A 34 3.83 5.65 -4.11
CA PRO A 34 2.67 6.46 -4.44
C PRO A 34 1.38 5.70 -4.08
N PHE A 35 0.49 6.38 -3.38
CA PHE A 35 -0.84 5.86 -3.05
C PHE A 35 -1.89 6.91 -3.39
N LYS A 36 -3.08 6.47 -3.79
CA LYS A 36 -4.24 7.33 -3.87
C LYS A 36 -4.83 7.49 -2.49
N GLU A 37 -5.23 8.70 -2.15
CA GLU A 37 -5.95 8.98 -0.93
C GLU A 37 -7.35 9.47 -1.27
N LYS A 38 -8.35 8.98 -0.53
CA LYS A 38 -9.72 9.41 -0.67
C LYS A 38 -9.81 10.92 -0.40
N ASN A 39 -10.57 11.63 -1.22
CA ASN A 39 -10.76 13.08 -1.13
C ASN A 39 -9.51 13.92 -1.47
N LYS A 40 -8.47 13.30 -1.99
CA LYS A 40 -7.28 14.01 -2.48
C LYS A 40 -7.07 13.72 -3.95
N LYS A 41 -6.73 14.76 -4.70
CA LYS A 41 -6.39 14.63 -6.11
C LYS A 41 -5.00 13.99 -6.24
N LEU A 42 -4.90 12.98 -7.10
CA LEU A 42 -3.61 12.36 -7.38
C LEU A 42 -2.76 13.33 -8.20
N ALA A 43 -1.47 13.47 -7.83
CA ALA A 43 -0.54 14.32 -8.56
C ALA A 43 -0.40 13.85 -10.01
N SER A 44 -0.22 14.82 -10.93
CA SER A 44 -0.16 14.52 -12.38
C SER A 44 0.95 13.51 -12.71
N THR A 45 2.10 13.62 -12.05
CA THR A 45 3.21 12.67 -12.25
C THR A 45 2.81 11.24 -11.83
N ASN A 46 2.01 11.10 -10.79
CA ASN A 46 1.52 9.81 -10.36
C ASN A 46 0.42 9.28 -11.26
N ILE A 47 -0.40 10.15 -11.84
CA ILE A 47 -1.39 9.74 -12.85
C ILE A 47 -0.68 9.16 -14.06
N ASP A 48 0.39 9.80 -14.53
CA ASP A 48 1.17 9.32 -15.66
C ASP A 48 1.83 7.99 -15.34
N PHE A 49 2.38 7.86 -14.14
CA PHE A 49 3.01 6.61 -13.68
C PHE A 49 1.99 5.47 -13.60
N ASP A 50 0.81 5.74 -13.06
CA ASP A 50 -0.28 4.76 -12.99
C ASP A 50 -0.69 4.28 -14.38
N THR A 51 -0.84 5.22 -15.32
CA THR A 51 -1.15 4.90 -16.72
C THR A 51 -0.06 4.03 -17.35
N GLN A 52 1.21 4.36 -17.10
CA GLN A 52 2.34 3.60 -17.61
C GLN A 52 2.35 2.17 -17.05
N LEU A 53 2.10 2.01 -15.75
CA LEU A 53 2.04 0.70 -15.13
C LEU A 53 0.92 -0.15 -15.75
N GLN A 54 -0.27 0.42 -15.90
CA GLN A 54 -1.41 -0.30 -16.47
C GLN A 54 -1.20 -0.66 -17.94
N SER A 55 -0.42 0.13 -18.67
CA SER A 55 -0.07 -0.19 -20.06
C SER A 55 0.87 -1.39 -20.15
N GLN A 56 1.72 -1.60 -19.14
CA GLN A 56 2.59 -2.75 -19.06
C GLN A 56 1.87 -4.00 -18.58
N ASN A 57 0.97 -3.83 -17.60
CA ASN A 57 0.16 -4.91 -17.08
C ASN A 57 -1.13 -4.33 -16.50
N PRO A 58 -2.32 -4.72 -17.00
CA PRO A 58 -3.59 -4.15 -16.53
C PRO A 58 -3.89 -4.45 -15.05
N ASN A 59 -3.19 -5.42 -14.45
CA ASN A 59 -3.36 -5.75 -13.03
C ASN A 59 -2.48 -4.89 -12.11
N TRP A 60 -1.61 -4.07 -12.69
CA TRP A 60 -0.75 -3.17 -11.94
C TRP A 60 -1.42 -1.80 -11.82
N GLY A 61 -0.94 -1.00 -10.90
CA GLY A 61 -1.40 0.38 -10.75
C GLY A 61 -1.23 0.89 -9.34
N ILE A 62 -1.35 2.21 -9.19
CA ILE A 62 -1.31 2.85 -7.89
C ILE A 62 -2.57 2.46 -7.13
N ARG A 63 -2.40 2.05 -5.88
CA ARG A 63 -3.50 1.55 -5.04
C ARG A 63 -4.09 2.65 -4.18
N LEU A 64 -5.39 2.56 -3.92
CA LEU A 64 -6.05 3.43 -2.95
C LEU A 64 -5.62 3.00 -1.54
N LEU A 65 -5.16 3.96 -0.74
CA LEU A 65 -4.70 3.66 0.62
C LEU A 65 -5.78 2.98 1.45
N ASP A 66 -7.04 3.44 1.32
CA ASP A 66 -8.16 2.84 2.08
C ASP A 66 -8.33 1.35 1.79
N ASP A 67 -8.11 0.93 0.54
CA ASP A 67 -8.19 -0.48 0.18
C ASP A 67 -7.08 -1.30 0.82
N VAL A 68 -5.87 -0.73 0.87
CA VAL A 68 -4.72 -1.36 1.53
C VAL A 68 -4.98 -1.49 3.03
N VAL A 69 -5.52 -0.46 3.65
CA VAL A 69 -5.88 -0.48 5.08
C VAL A 69 -6.92 -1.56 5.37
N THR A 70 -7.93 -1.69 4.51
CA THR A 70 -8.96 -2.71 4.67
C THR A 70 -8.36 -4.13 4.64
N VAL A 71 -7.46 -4.39 3.69
CA VAL A 71 -6.77 -5.69 3.62
C VAL A 71 -5.90 -5.90 4.86
N ALA A 72 -5.15 -4.88 5.27
CA ALA A 72 -4.29 -4.97 6.46
C ALA A 72 -5.11 -5.34 7.70
N GLU A 73 -6.26 -4.67 7.90
CA GLU A 73 -7.13 -4.94 9.05
C GLU A 73 -7.70 -6.36 9.02
N GLU A 74 -7.96 -6.89 7.85
CA GLU A 74 -8.44 -8.26 7.67
C GLU A 74 -7.44 -9.28 8.25
N PHE A 75 -6.16 -8.96 8.21
CA PHE A 75 -5.09 -9.83 8.70
C PHE A 75 -4.49 -9.36 10.04
N GLY A 76 -5.18 -8.49 10.75
CA GLY A 76 -4.79 -8.10 12.10
C GLY A 76 -3.79 -6.96 12.19
N PHE A 77 -3.66 -6.17 11.13
CA PHE A 77 -2.80 -4.99 11.13
C PHE A 77 -3.64 -3.72 11.11
N ILE A 78 -3.21 -2.71 11.85
CA ILE A 78 -3.85 -1.38 11.87
C ILE A 78 -2.88 -0.35 11.30
N LEU A 79 -3.43 0.67 10.66
CA LEU A 79 -2.65 1.81 10.21
C LEU A 79 -2.21 2.60 11.44
N LEU A 80 -0.90 2.67 11.67
CA LEU A 80 -0.34 3.38 12.82
C LEU A 80 -0.02 4.82 12.45
N GLU A 81 0.71 5.03 11.36
CA GLU A 81 1.16 6.35 10.94
C GLU A 81 1.27 6.43 9.42
N LYS A 82 1.17 7.66 8.91
CA LYS A 82 1.30 7.99 7.50
C LYS A 82 2.12 9.26 7.39
N TYR A 83 3.17 9.24 6.58
CA TYR A 83 4.06 10.37 6.37
C TYR A 83 4.10 10.77 4.90
N GLN A 84 3.98 12.07 4.64
CA GLN A 84 4.24 12.62 3.30
C GLN A 84 5.74 12.60 3.02
N MET A 85 6.11 12.08 1.87
CA MET A 85 7.49 11.95 1.45
C MET A 85 7.72 12.71 0.15
N PRO A 86 8.99 13.01 -0.22
CA PRO A 86 9.27 13.68 -1.50
C PRO A 86 8.69 12.93 -2.69
N SER A 87 8.44 13.67 -3.79
CA SER A 87 7.95 13.13 -5.05
C SER A 87 6.56 12.51 -4.96
N ASN A 88 5.72 13.05 -4.06
CA ASN A 88 4.33 12.64 -3.88
C ASN A 88 4.19 11.17 -3.46
N ASN A 89 5.17 10.66 -2.73
CA ASN A 89 5.10 9.33 -2.13
C ASN A 89 4.62 9.42 -0.68
N LEU A 90 4.16 8.29 -0.17
CA LEU A 90 3.79 8.13 1.23
C LEU A 90 4.66 7.05 1.86
N SER A 91 5.03 7.25 3.10
CA SER A 91 5.55 6.20 3.95
C SER A 91 4.45 5.83 4.93
N ILE A 92 4.08 4.57 4.96
CA ILE A 92 2.93 4.07 5.72
C ILE A 92 3.41 3.00 6.67
N VAL A 93 2.99 3.10 7.93
CA VAL A 93 3.38 2.16 8.97
C VAL A 93 2.13 1.45 9.46
N PHE A 94 2.14 0.12 9.38
CA PHE A 94 1.12 -0.74 9.97
C PHE A 94 1.70 -1.45 11.18
N GLN A 95 0.87 -1.65 12.20
CA GLN A 95 1.25 -2.39 13.40
C GLN A 95 0.33 -3.59 13.58
N LYS A 96 0.90 -4.73 13.91
CA LYS A 96 0.11 -5.92 14.21
C LYS A 96 -0.57 -5.75 15.56
N SER A 97 -1.89 -5.83 15.58
CA SER A 97 -2.71 -5.60 16.77
C SER A 97 -3.10 -6.90 17.50
N THR A 98 -2.88 -8.03 16.86
CA THR A 98 -3.32 -9.33 17.43
C THR A 98 -2.20 -10.34 17.63
#